data_21078b82ef14b9c5f9487e749d94e55d
#
_entry.id   21078b82ef14b9c5f9487e749d94e55d
#
_cell.length_a   1.000
_cell.length_b   1.000
_cell.length_c   1.000
_cell.angle_alpha   90.00
_cell.angle_beta   90.00
_cell.angle_gamma   90.00
#
_symmetry.space_group_name_H-M   'P 1'
#
loop_
_entity.id
_entity.type
_entity.pdbx_description
1 polymer ?
#
loop_
_entity_poly.entity_id
_entity_poly.type
_entity_poly.pdbx_seq_one_letter_code
_entity_poly.pdbx_strand_id
1 'polypeptide(L)'
;LKTTFKGNTAKGRLFKEFFVTEGLCRDGFYFSEIKEKLSHSFAKEVTSSPLQYTASLSDQTSFVEELRTAIDSDTPLITALSFKGGAHAVLAIGYEEQKDGVKKIFCLDPSYAISPTSFWNGVIILNEGKGKYSHQYITDKDEKYINVSESLNIKKK
;
A
#
# COMPACT_ATOMS: atom_id res chain seq x y z
N LEU A 1 -28.37 5.41 -3.65
CA LEU A 1 -27.57 5.76 -4.85
C LEU A 1 -27.35 4.51 -5.69
N LYS A 2 -27.95 4.45 -6.87
CA LYS A 2 -27.71 3.35 -7.82
C LYS A 2 -26.46 3.72 -8.63
N THR A 3 -25.29 3.23 -8.24
CA THR A 3 -24.06 3.42 -9.02
C THR A 3 -23.96 2.29 -10.03
N THR A 4 -24.01 2.63 -11.31
CA THR A 4 -23.86 1.66 -12.40
C THR A 4 -22.48 1.85 -13.03
N PHE A 5 -21.66 0.81 -13.02
CA PHE A 5 -20.38 0.78 -13.72
C PHE A 5 -20.57 0.15 -15.10
N LYS A 6 -20.16 0.84 -16.16
CA LYS A 6 -20.11 0.25 -17.50
C LYS A 6 -19.00 -0.80 -17.54
N GLY A 7 -19.34 -2.05 -17.89
CA GLY A 7 -18.44 -3.20 -17.79
C GLY A 7 -17.14 -3.11 -18.58
N ASN A 8 -17.09 -2.31 -19.64
CA ASN A 8 -15.91 -2.11 -20.49
C ASN A 8 -15.02 -0.92 -20.06
N THR A 9 -15.43 -0.14 -19.07
CA THR A 9 -14.57 0.91 -18.49
C THR A 9 -13.58 0.31 -17.48
N ALA A 10 -12.46 0.99 -17.22
CA ALA A 10 -11.50 0.55 -16.21
C ALA A 10 -12.16 0.35 -14.84
N LYS A 11 -13.01 1.28 -14.40
CA LYS A 11 -13.78 1.16 -13.15
C LYS A 11 -14.74 -0.04 -13.17
N GLY A 12 -15.43 -0.28 -14.28
CA GLY A 12 -16.36 -1.41 -14.43
C GLY A 12 -15.63 -2.75 -14.39
N ARG A 13 -14.46 -2.86 -15.02
CA ARG A 13 -13.63 -4.07 -14.98
C ARG A 13 -13.07 -4.33 -13.56
N LEU A 14 -12.58 -3.29 -12.86
CA LEU A 14 -12.15 -3.41 -11.47
C LEU A 14 -13.30 -3.84 -10.55
N PHE A 15 -14.47 -3.22 -10.70
CA PHE A 15 -15.65 -3.59 -9.93
C PHE A 15 -16.04 -5.06 -10.15
N LYS A 16 -16.11 -5.49 -11.41
CA LYS A 16 -16.41 -6.88 -11.75
C LYS A 16 -15.40 -7.85 -11.12
N GLU A 17 -14.11 -7.58 -11.29
CA GLU A 17 -13.04 -8.48 -10.86
C GLU A 17 -12.96 -8.64 -9.34
N PHE A 18 -13.09 -7.53 -8.60
CA PHE A 18 -12.86 -7.54 -7.15
C PHE A 18 -14.14 -7.67 -6.32
N PHE A 19 -15.30 -7.29 -6.84
CA PHE A 19 -16.53 -7.28 -6.06
C PHE A 19 -17.60 -8.25 -6.58
N VAL A 20 -17.77 -8.37 -7.87
CA VAL A 20 -18.80 -9.25 -8.44
C VAL A 20 -18.36 -10.71 -8.43
N THR A 21 -17.10 -10.97 -8.81
CA THR A 21 -16.57 -12.34 -8.92
C THR A 21 -16.35 -12.96 -7.53
N GLU A 22 -15.90 -12.17 -6.55
CA GLU A 22 -15.54 -12.67 -5.20
C GLU A 22 -16.62 -12.43 -4.15
N GLY A 23 -17.67 -11.65 -4.47
CA GLY A 23 -18.67 -11.20 -3.51
C GLY A 23 -18.24 -9.98 -2.70
N LEU A 24 -19.22 -9.28 -2.14
CA LEU A 24 -19.01 -8.01 -1.42
C LEU A 24 -18.54 -8.14 0.03
N CYS A 25 -18.48 -9.36 0.56
CA CYS A 25 -18.30 -9.62 2.00
C CYS A 25 -16.92 -10.19 2.36
N ARG A 26 -15.93 -9.98 1.52
CA ARG A 26 -14.57 -10.45 1.80
C ARG A 26 -13.77 -9.39 2.53
N ASP A 27 -13.07 -9.79 3.61
CA ASP A 27 -12.30 -8.89 4.48
C ASP A 27 -11.01 -8.32 3.85
N GLY A 28 -10.67 -8.73 2.62
CA GLY A 28 -9.50 -8.23 1.89
C GLY A 28 -8.93 -9.23 0.90
N PHE A 29 -7.85 -8.83 0.23
CA PHE A 29 -7.12 -9.62 -0.74
C PHE A 29 -5.64 -9.63 -0.39
N TYR A 30 -4.99 -10.79 -0.54
CA TYR A 30 -3.53 -10.86 -0.56
C TYR A 30 -2.99 -10.17 -1.82
N PHE A 31 -1.80 -9.61 -1.77
CA PHE A 31 -1.22 -8.91 -2.92
C PHE A 31 -0.94 -9.85 -4.10
N SER A 32 -0.68 -11.13 -3.85
CA SER A 32 -0.61 -12.17 -4.88
C SER A 32 -1.94 -12.35 -5.63
N GLU A 33 -3.06 -12.31 -4.93
CA GLU A 33 -4.41 -12.40 -5.54
C GLU A 33 -4.74 -11.14 -6.34
N ILE A 34 -4.36 -9.95 -5.83
CA ILE A 34 -4.51 -8.70 -6.57
C ILE A 34 -3.71 -8.75 -7.88
N LYS A 35 -2.46 -9.25 -7.84
CA LYS A 35 -1.64 -9.46 -9.03
C LYS A 35 -2.33 -10.35 -10.05
N GLU A 36 -2.86 -11.50 -9.62
CA GLU A 36 -3.56 -12.44 -10.49
C GLU A 36 -4.76 -11.79 -11.18
N LYS A 37 -5.61 -11.09 -10.40
CA LYS A 37 -6.78 -10.37 -10.92
C LYS A 37 -6.41 -9.25 -11.90
N LEU A 38 -5.37 -8.49 -11.62
CA LEU A 38 -4.86 -7.47 -12.53
C LEU A 38 -4.28 -8.09 -13.80
N SER A 39 -3.59 -9.22 -13.70
CA SER A 39 -3.07 -9.95 -14.85
C SER A 39 -4.17 -10.53 -15.72
N HIS A 40 -5.31 -10.92 -15.14
CA HIS A 40 -6.48 -11.38 -15.89
C HIS A 40 -7.19 -10.25 -16.64
N SER A 41 -7.52 -9.15 -15.93
CA SER A 41 -8.39 -8.11 -16.50
C SER A 41 -7.64 -6.91 -17.10
N PHE A 42 -6.35 -6.72 -16.78
CA PHE A 42 -5.56 -5.54 -17.14
C PHE A 42 -4.17 -5.87 -17.70
N ALA A 43 -3.98 -7.10 -18.20
CA ALA A 43 -2.67 -7.58 -18.70
C ALA A 43 -2.02 -6.69 -19.76
N LYS A 44 -2.81 -5.96 -20.54
CA LYS A 44 -2.34 -5.07 -21.62
C LYS A 44 -2.00 -3.67 -21.09
N GLU A 45 -2.56 -3.26 -19.98
CA GLU A 45 -2.47 -1.90 -19.44
C GLU A 45 -1.44 -1.76 -18.33
N VAL A 46 -1.28 -2.79 -17.50
CA VAL A 46 -0.40 -2.72 -16.33
C VAL A 46 0.45 -3.97 -16.12
N THR A 47 1.55 -3.79 -15.41
CA THR A 47 2.28 -4.85 -14.74
C THR A 47 2.13 -4.68 -13.23
N SER A 48 2.17 -5.77 -12.47
CA SER A 48 2.11 -5.73 -11.02
C SER A 48 3.13 -6.70 -10.40
N SER A 49 3.87 -6.23 -9.41
CA SER A 49 4.94 -6.98 -8.76
C SER A 49 4.77 -6.92 -7.24
N PRO A 50 4.24 -7.98 -6.61
CA PRO A 50 4.23 -8.09 -5.15
C PRO A 50 5.61 -8.53 -4.65
N LEU A 51 6.06 -7.95 -3.54
CA LEU A 51 7.23 -8.35 -2.78
C LEU A 51 6.84 -8.60 -1.32
N GLN A 52 7.49 -9.57 -0.69
CA GLN A 52 7.29 -9.90 0.71
C GLN A 52 8.53 -9.53 1.52
N TYR A 53 8.32 -9.11 2.76
CA TYR A 53 9.36 -8.71 3.69
C TYR A 53 9.16 -9.38 5.04
N THR A 54 10.25 -9.76 5.66
CA THR A 54 10.28 -10.18 7.07
C THR A 54 10.54 -8.98 7.97
N ALA A 55 10.48 -9.18 9.29
CA ALA A 55 10.85 -8.18 10.26
C ALA A 55 12.37 -7.96 10.40
N SER A 56 13.19 -8.56 9.51
CA SER A 56 14.64 -8.37 9.51
C SER A 56 15.02 -6.96 9.07
N LEU A 57 16.12 -6.44 9.60
CA LEU A 57 16.63 -5.12 9.20
C LEU A 57 16.91 -5.06 7.68
N SER A 58 17.45 -6.13 7.10
CA SER A 58 17.74 -6.21 5.66
C SER A 58 16.50 -6.08 4.81
N ASP A 59 15.41 -6.78 5.18
CA ASP A 59 14.16 -6.72 4.43
C ASP A 59 13.47 -5.36 4.57
N GLN A 60 13.49 -4.77 5.77
CA GLN A 60 12.92 -3.42 5.96
C GLN A 60 13.74 -2.36 5.23
N THR A 61 15.07 -2.54 5.09
CA THR A 61 15.91 -1.68 4.25
C THR A 61 15.59 -1.88 2.76
N SER A 62 15.42 -3.10 2.31
CA SER A 62 15.04 -3.42 0.92
C SER A 62 13.69 -2.81 0.54
N PHE A 63 12.73 -2.81 1.46
CA PHE A 63 11.46 -2.12 1.26
C PHE A 63 11.66 -0.60 1.01
N VAL A 64 12.53 0.05 1.80
CA VAL A 64 12.79 1.49 1.64
C VAL A 64 13.41 1.79 0.26
N GLU A 65 14.31 0.95 -0.23
CA GLU A 65 14.91 1.11 -1.56
C GLU A 65 13.88 0.91 -2.68
N GLU A 66 12.99 -0.06 -2.55
CA GLU A 66 11.89 -0.24 -3.51
C GLU A 66 10.94 0.96 -3.50
N LEU A 67 10.59 1.45 -2.31
CA LEU A 67 9.74 2.63 -2.15
C LEU A 67 10.34 3.84 -2.87
N ARG A 68 11.63 4.14 -2.63
CA ARG A 68 12.33 5.24 -3.30
C ARG A 68 12.24 5.10 -4.82
N THR A 69 12.60 3.93 -5.32
CA THR A 69 12.56 3.63 -6.76
C THR A 69 11.16 3.83 -7.36
N ALA A 70 10.12 3.41 -6.64
CA ALA A 70 8.75 3.57 -7.09
C ALA A 70 8.32 5.05 -7.10
N ILE A 71 8.52 5.75 -5.98
CA ILE A 71 8.11 7.16 -5.83
C ILE A 71 8.89 8.07 -6.79
N ASP A 72 10.21 7.86 -6.95
CA ASP A 72 11.05 8.63 -7.88
C ASP A 72 10.65 8.40 -9.36
N SER A 73 9.89 7.34 -9.62
CA SER A 73 9.29 7.02 -10.93
C SER A 73 7.79 7.41 -11.00
N ASP A 74 7.31 8.32 -10.16
CA ASP A 74 5.91 8.74 -10.07
C ASP A 74 4.92 7.57 -9.88
N THR A 75 5.36 6.50 -9.21
CA THR A 75 4.53 5.33 -8.96
C THR A 75 4.26 5.16 -7.47
N PRO A 76 3.04 5.39 -6.99
CA PRO A 76 2.67 5.07 -5.61
C PRO A 76 2.80 3.57 -5.33
N LEU A 77 3.17 3.22 -4.09
CA LEU A 77 3.38 1.85 -3.68
C LEU A 77 2.32 1.40 -2.69
N ILE A 78 1.53 0.37 -3.03
CA ILE A 78 0.62 -0.24 -2.07
C ILE A 78 1.45 -1.03 -1.07
N THR A 79 1.27 -0.76 0.21
CA THR A 79 2.13 -1.25 1.29
C THR A 79 1.27 -1.88 2.39
N ALA A 80 1.57 -3.12 2.74
CA ALA A 80 0.93 -3.82 3.85
C ALA A 80 1.75 -3.66 5.12
N LEU A 81 1.12 -3.14 6.16
CA LEU A 81 1.67 -2.92 7.49
C LEU A 81 1.23 -4.05 8.42
N SER A 82 2.16 -4.80 9.00
CA SER A 82 1.87 -5.80 10.01
C SER A 82 2.11 -5.25 11.41
N PHE A 83 1.20 -5.54 12.34
CA PHE A 83 1.26 -5.11 13.73
C PHE A 83 0.67 -6.17 14.66
N LYS A 84 0.70 -5.94 15.97
CA LYS A 84 0.10 -6.87 16.93
C LYS A 84 -1.42 -6.98 16.69
N GLY A 85 -1.85 -8.15 16.25
CA GLY A 85 -3.27 -8.47 16.06
C GLY A 85 -3.80 -8.28 14.65
N GLY A 86 -2.97 -7.90 13.67
CA GLY A 86 -3.46 -7.79 12.29
C GLY A 86 -2.49 -7.19 11.28
N ALA A 87 -3.06 -6.87 10.14
CA ALA A 87 -2.39 -6.16 9.05
C ALA A 87 -3.33 -5.11 8.44
N HIS A 88 -2.75 -4.10 7.81
CA HIS A 88 -3.49 -3.02 7.17
C HIS A 88 -2.75 -2.57 5.91
N ALA A 89 -3.48 -2.24 4.85
CA ALA A 89 -2.89 -1.76 3.62
C ALA A 89 -3.08 -0.25 3.47
N VAL A 90 -2.01 0.43 3.11
CA VAL A 90 -1.98 1.87 2.82
C VAL A 90 -1.31 2.12 1.46
N LEU A 91 -1.51 3.29 0.89
CA LEU A 91 -0.83 3.71 -0.32
C LEU A 91 0.30 4.68 0.06
N ALA A 92 1.54 4.24 -0.06
CA ALA A 92 2.71 5.12 0.10
C ALA A 92 2.83 6.02 -1.13
N ILE A 93 2.87 7.34 -0.92
CA ILE A 93 2.81 8.36 -1.99
C ILE A 93 3.99 9.32 -1.99
N GLY A 94 4.85 9.27 -0.99
CA GLY A 94 6.01 10.14 -0.87
C GLY A 94 6.87 9.80 0.33
N TYR A 95 8.03 10.42 0.42
CA TYR A 95 8.94 10.23 1.55
C TYR A 95 9.69 11.53 1.90
N GLU A 96 10.18 11.60 3.13
CA GLU A 96 11.11 12.62 3.60
C GLU A 96 12.48 11.99 3.79
N GLU A 97 13.49 12.52 3.10
CA GLU A 97 14.88 12.06 3.21
C GLU A 97 15.74 13.12 3.90
N GLN A 98 16.64 12.67 4.76
CA GLN A 98 17.68 13.45 5.42
C GLN A 98 19.06 12.94 4.97
N LYS A 99 20.17 13.57 5.46
CA LYS A 99 21.53 13.19 5.07
C LYS A 99 21.87 11.71 5.31
N ASP A 100 21.23 11.09 6.29
CA ASP A 100 21.43 9.70 6.70
C ASP A 100 20.32 8.75 6.20
N GLY A 101 19.53 9.18 5.21
CA GLY A 101 18.53 8.37 4.52
C GLY A 101 17.08 8.80 4.75
N VAL A 102 16.14 7.97 4.26
CA VAL A 102 14.71 8.20 4.41
C VAL A 102 14.30 8.10 5.88
N LYS A 103 13.51 9.06 6.35
CA LYS A 103 13.04 9.14 7.74
C LYS A 103 11.54 8.92 7.87
N LYS A 104 10.77 9.43 6.92
CA LYS A 104 9.30 9.32 6.95
C LYS A 104 8.78 8.90 5.58
N ILE A 105 7.68 8.16 5.60
CA ILE A 105 6.91 7.80 4.41
C ILE A 105 5.51 8.35 4.59
N PHE A 106 5.04 9.13 3.63
CA PHE A 106 3.70 9.71 3.62
C PHE A 106 2.73 8.76 2.93
N CYS A 107 1.60 8.50 3.58
CA CYS A 107 0.63 7.51 3.14
C CYS A 107 -0.77 8.10 2.97
N LEU A 108 -1.53 7.52 2.05
CA LEU A 108 -2.98 7.59 2.00
C LEU A 108 -3.54 6.31 2.62
N ASP A 109 -4.27 6.49 3.72
CA ASP A 109 -4.95 5.41 4.44
C ASP A 109 -6.44 5.45 4.13
N PRO A 110 -7.01 4.38 3.53
CA PRO A 110 -8.42 4.35 3.16
C PRO A 110 -9.38 4.33 4.35
N SER A 111 -8.89 4.06 5.57
CA SER A 111 -9.70 4.01 6.79
C SER A 111 -9.96 5.39 7.40
N TYR A 112 -9.28 6.43 6.96
CA TYR A 112 -9.36 7.77 7.52
C TYR A 112 -9.66 8.82 6.46
N ALA A 113 -10.35 9.90 6.86
CA ALA A 113 -10.59 11.03 5.97
C ALA A 113 -9.27 11.78 5.66
N ILE A 114 -9.15 12.25 4.43
CA ILE A 114 -8.04 13.14 4.03
C ILE A 114 -8.39 14.56 4.49
N SER A 115 -7.45 15.22 5.17
CA SER A 115 -7.60 16.63 5.52
C SER A 115 -7.63 17.52 4.25
N PRO A 116 -8.44 18.59 4.21
CA PRO A 116 -8.42 19.53 3.10
C PRO A 116 -7.07 20.21 2.90
N THR A 117 -6.22 20.22 3.92
CA THR A 117 -4.92 20.92 3.93
C THR A 117 -3.72 19.98 3.80
N SER A 118 -3.94 18.68 3.70
CA SER A 118 -2.87 17.67 3.63
C SER A 118 -3.17 16.66 2.52
N PHE A 119 -2.14 16.30 1.74
CA PHE A 119 -2.24 15.26 0.72
C PHE A 119 -2.08 13.85 1.28
N TRP A 120 -1.82 13.70 2.58
CA TRP A 120 -1.66 12.42 3.28
C TRP A 120 -2.46 12.43 4.59
N ASN A 121 -2.77 11.25 5.08
CA ASN A 121 -3.49 11.04 6.34
C ASN A 121 -2.85 9.95 7.23
N GLY A 122 -1.69 9.44 6.82
CA GLY A 122 -0.87 8.53 7.59
C GLY A 122 0.62 8.76 7.33
N VAL A 123 1.46 8.50 8.33
CA VAL A 123 2.91 8.62 8.24
C VAL A 123 3.58 7.41 8.88
N ILE A 124 4.50 6.78 8.16
CA ILE A 124 5.41 5.77 8.72
C ILE A 124 6.70 6.50 9.11
N ILE A 125 7.09 6.42 10.39
CA ILE A 125 8.38 6.89 10.88
C ILE A 125 9.32 5.69 10.95
N LEU A 126 10.39 5.75 10.16
CA LEU A 126 11.33 4.64 10.03
C LEU A 126 12.24 4.53 11.25
N ASN A 127 12.50 3.29 11.69
CA ASN A 127 13.39 2.95 12.79
C ASN A 127 12.97 3.49 14.17
N GLU A 128 11.68 3.77 14.35
CA GLU A 128 11.07 4.21 15.60
C GLU A 128 10.19 3.12 16.23
N GLY A 129 10.40 1.87 15.81
CA GLY A 129 9.66 0.71 16.30
C GLY A 129 10.08 0.26 17.71
N LYS A 130 9.33 -0.69 18.28
CA LYS A 130 9.60 -1.31 19.58
C LYS A 130 9.57 -2.83 19.52
N GLY A 131 10.50 -3.46 20.24
CA GLY A 131 10.62 -4.92 20.28
C GLY A 131 10.89 -5.51 18.89
N LYS A 132 9.98 -6.32 18.39
CA LYS A 132 10.07 -6.92 17.05
C LYS A 132 9.62 -6.03 15.90
N TYR A 133 9.08 -4.85 16.19
CA TYR A 133 8.61 -3.92 15.17
C TYR A 133 9.68 -2.87 14.90
N SER A 134 9.88 -2.55 13.63
CA SER A 134 10.96 -1.64 13.19
C SER A 134 10.51 -0.21 13.03
N HIS A 135 9.21 0.04 12.83
CA HIS A 135 8.70 1.35 12.48
C HIS A 135 7.51 1.73 13.34
N GLN A 136 7.19 3.02 13.34
CA GLN A 136 5.98 3.58 13.93
C GLN A 136 5.06 4.08 12.83
N TYR A 137 3.77 3.75 12.89
CA TYR A 137 2.75 4.28 11.98
C TYR A 137 1.79 5.17 12.75
N ILE A 138 1.58 6.38 12.26
CA ILE A 138 0.79 7.43 12.92
C ILE A 138 -0.26 7.95 11.94
N THR A 139 -1.48 8.10 12.44
CA THR A 139 -2.59 8.83 11.82
C THR A 139 -3.09 9.91 12.77
N ASP A 140 -4.10 10.68 12.40
CA ASP A 140 -4.74 11.64 13.28
C ASP A 140 -5.45 11.03 14.49
N LYS A 141 -5.72 9.72 14.47
CA LYS A 141 -6.52 9.01 15.49
C LYS A 141 -5.82 7.82 16.15
N ASP A 142 -4.73 7.36 15.57
CA ASP A 142 -4.12 6.11 15.99
C ASP A 142 -2.59 6.11 15.79
N GLU A 143 -1.92 5.35 16.64
CA GLU A 143 -0.49 5.12 16.59
C GLU A 143 -0.20 3.64 16.81
N LYS A 144 0.61 3.04 15.92
CA LYS A 144 0.97 1.62 15.97
C LYS A 144 2.45 1.41 15.68
N TYR A 145 3.02 0.39 16.33
CA TYR A 145 4.33 -0.12 15.97
C TYR A 145 4.17 -1.24 14.94
N ILE A 146 4.86 -1.11 13.82
CA ILE A 146 4.65 -1.94 12.63
C ILE A 146 5.96 -2.42 12.00
N ASN A 147 5.84 -3.47 11.18
CA ASN A 147 6.77 -3.78 10.11
C ASN A 147 6.01 -3.72 8.78
N VAL A 148 6.72 -3.45 7.70
CA VAL A 148 6.16 -3.66 6.37
C VAL A 148 6.27 -5.16 6.07
N SER A 149 5.14 -5.79 5.72
CA SER A 149 5.08 -7.22 5.39
C SER A 149 5.02 -7.50 3.90
N GLU A 150 4.39 -6.62 3.13
CA GLU A 150 4.31 -6.74 1.68
C GLU A 150 4.28 -5.37 1.02
N SER A 151 4.74 -5.31 -0.22
CA SER A 151 4.48 -4.20 -1.14
C SER A 151 3.91 -4.71 -2.46
N LEU A 152 3.16 -3.85 -3.15
CA LEU A 152 2.65 -4.12 -4.49
C LEU A 152 2.88 -2.90 -5.38
N ASN A 153 3.78 -3.05 -6.32
CA ASN A 153 4.07 -2.06 -7.33
C ASN A 153 3.21 -2.33 -8.58
N ILE A 154 2.43 -1.34 -9.00
CA ILE A 154 1.59 -1.42 -10.20
C ILE A 154 2.06 -0.34 -11.17
N LYS A 155 2.61 -0.76 -12.32
CA LYS A 155 3.13 0.12 -13.36
C LYS A 155 2.29 0.05 -14.62
N LYS A 156 2.05 1.20 -15.23
CA LYS A 156 1.51 1.28 -16.57
C LYS A 156 2.53 0.70 -17.56
N LYS A 157 2.02 -0.08 -18.54
CA LYS A 157 2.82 -0.57 -19.67
C LYS A 157 3.03 0.50 -20.73
#